data_de76cda381658cbe12d55d48ba5f0a93
#
_entry.id   de76cda381658cbe12d55d48ba5f0a93
#
_cell.length_a   1.000
_cell.length_b   1.000
_cell.length_c   1.000
_cell.angle_alpha   90.00
_cell.angle_beta   90.00
_cell.angle_gamma   90.00
#
_symmetry.space_group_name_H-M   'P 1'
#
loop_
_entity.id
_entity.type
_entity.pdbx_description
1 polymer ?
#
loop_
_entity_poly.entity_id
_entity_poly.type
_entity_poly.pdbx_seq_one_letter_code
_entity_poly.pdbx_strand_id
1 'polypeptide(L)'
;YNTNNSVNTRLFAANGGINRVFFSVGFPLTKFLSFGLTTNYNFGKFEYESFNLYEGVNYGIYSNSSSDISGFNYQFSSNIDIPIKKDLNFNIMLSYSPSSILNSVNTQDLYTSTTNLINLNSLGDLVEVNLEERGLKSTELRVPKKYIYGVGLGNHNKWYIGAQIEKKFSSNFENRFLNIKNID
;
A
#
# COMPACT_ATOMS: atom_id res chain seq x y z
N TYR A 1 -8.71 -12.40 -39.61
CA TYR A 1 -8.87 -13.50 -38.66
C TYR A 1 -9.00 -12.90 -37.27
N ASN A 2 -10.24 -12.78 -36.80
CA ASN A 2 -10.54 -12.32 -35.45
C ASN A 2 -10.65 -13.58 -34.58
N THR A 3 -9.57 -14.09 -34.04
CA THR A 3 -9.62 -15.14 -33.02
C THR A 3 -9.83 -14.47 -31.68
N ASN A 4 -11.08 -14.35 -31.26
CA ASN A 4 -11.45 -14.17 -29.86
C ASN A 4 -11.05 -15.45 -29.11
N ASN A 5 -9.77 -15.60 -28.75
CA ASN A 5 -9.35 -16.65 -27.84
C ASN A 5 -9.92 -16.31 -26.46
N SER A 6 -11.03 -16.93 -26.11
CA SER A 6 -11.58 -16.83 -24.77
C SER A 6 -10.62 -17.50 -23.78
N VAL A 7 -10.36 -16.83 -22.66
CA VAL A 7 -9.54 -17.41 -21.59
C VAL A 7 -10.38 -18.47 -20.87
N ASN A 8 -9.98 -19.72 -20.95
CA ASN A 8 -10.70 -20.84 -20.33
C ASN A 8 -10.50 -20.90 -18.82
N THR A 9 -9.26 -20.64 -18.37
CA THR A 9 -8.93 -20.69 -16.94
C THR A 9 -7.95 -19.59 -16.60
N ARG A 10 -8.25 -18.87 -15.53
CA ARG A 10 -7.39 -17.84 -14.97
C ARG A 10 -7.25 -18.03 -13.48
N LEU A 11 -6.02 -18.23 -13.02
CA LEU A 11 -5.69 -18.35 -11.60
C LEU A 11 -4.80 -17.18 -11.20
N PHE A 12 -5.02 -16.67 -10.00
CA PHE A 12 -4.22 -15.60 -9.41
C PHE A 12 -3.85 -15.97 -7.98
N ALA A 13 -2.61 -15.70 -7.63
CA ALA A 13 -2.16 -15.70 -6.26
C ALA A 13 -1.41 -14.39 -5.99
N ALA A 14 -1.53 -13.88 -4.78
CA ALA A 14 -0.78 -12.71 -4.33
C ALA A 14 -0.27 -12.97 -2.93
N ASN A 15 0.99 -12.64 -2.69
CA ASN A 15 1.64 -12.75 -1.41
C ASN A 15 2.49 -11.51 -1.14
N GLY A 16 2.76 -11.22 0.13
CA GLY A 16 3.64 -10.14 0.51
C GLY A 16 3.05 -9.19 1.54
N GLY A 17 3.78 -8.11 1.78
CA GLY A 17 3.38 -7.09 2.74
C GLY A 17 4.38 -5.94 2.82
N ILE A 18 3.95 -4.87 3.47
CA ILE A 18 4.78 -3.71 3.77
C ILE A 18 5.02 -3.65 5.27
N ASN A 19 6.28 -3.63 5.64
CA ASN A 19 6.75 -3.34 6.99
C ASN A 19 6.97 -1.84 7.13
N ARG A 20 6.84 -1.35 8.36
CA ARG A 20 7.05 0.06 8.68
C ARG A 20 7.90 0.18 9.94
N VAL A 21 8.97 0.93 9.82
CA VAL A 21 9.72 1.46 10.95
C VAL A 21 9.39 2.94 11.07
N PHE A 22 9.11 3.42 12.27
CA PHE A 22 8.76 4.81 12.48
C PHE A 22 9.57 5.43 13.62
N PHE A 23 9.76 6.72 13.49
CA PHE A 23 10.32 7.58 14.53
C PHE A 23 9.40 8.78 14.74
N SER A 24 9.06 9.06 15.98
CA SER A 24 8.14 10.14 16.33
C SER A 24 8.76 11.05 17.38
N VAL A 25 8.59 12.36 17.18
CA VAL A 25 8.93 13.39 18.16
C VAL A 25 7.69 14.21 18.43
N GLY A 26 7.49 14.57 19.68
CA GLY A 26 6.43 15.47 20.12
C GLY A 26 6.96 16.49 21.10
N PHE A 27 6.45 17.71 20.99
CA PHE A 27 6.83 18.81 21.88
C PHE A 27 5.63 19.70 22.20
N PRO A 28 5.50 20.15 23.44
CA PRO A 28 4.51 21.14 23.81
C PRO A 28 4.94 22.52 23.28
N LEU A 29 4.06 23.18 22.54
CA LEU A 29 4.27 24.58 22.13
C LEU A 29 3.75 25.53 23.17
N THR A 30 2.64 25.18 23.79
CA THR A 30 2.05 25.89 24.93
C THR A 30 1.54 24.90 25.96
N LYS A 31 0.97 25.41 27.07
CA LYS A 31 0.31 24.51 28.05
C LYS A 31 -0.86 23.74 27.52
N PHE A 32 -1.44 24.16 26.39
CA PHE A 32 -2.66 23.58 25.82
C PHE A 32 -2.44 23.00 24.43
N LEU A 33 -1.32 23.30 23.78
CA LEU A 33 -1.07 22.93 22.39
C LEU A 33 0.25 22.17 22.29
N SER A 34 0.19 20.98 21.69
CA SER A 34 1.35 20.17 21.39
C SER A 34 1.40 19.85 19.91
N PHE A 35 2.61 19.70 19.37
CA PHE A 35 2.87 19.26 18.02
C PHE A 35 3.65 17.95 18.01
N GLY A 36 3.41 17.13 16.98
CA GLY A 36 4.13 15.90 16.73
C GLY A 36 4.49 15.75 15.25
N LEU A 37 5.64 15.18 15.02
CA LEU A 37 6.14 14.76 13.72
C LEU A 37 6.48 13.27 13.79
N THR A 38 5.92 12.51 12.88
CA THR A 38 6.28 11.11 12.69
C THR A 38 6.86 10.93 11.29
N THR A 39 8.03 10.32 11.23
CA THR A 39 8.67 9.86 10.00
C THR A 39 8.54 8.35 9.93
N ASN A 40 8.03 7.83 8.83
CA ASN A 40 7.91 6.40 8.60
C ASN A 40 8.80 6.00 7.42
N TYR A 41 9.58 4.95 7.59
CA TYR A 41 10.23 4.23 6.51
C TYR A 41 9.46 2.95 6.25
N ASN A 42 8.94 2.83 5.04
CA ASN A 42 8.17 1.67 4.59
C ASN A 42 9.05 0.84 3.67
N PHE A 43 9.01 -0.49 3.84
CA PHE A 43 9.73 -1.42 2.99
C PHE A 43 9.03 -2.77 2.97
N GLY A 44 9.12 -3.46 1.85
CA GLY A 44 8.50 -4.76 1.72
C GLY A 44 8.48 -5.26 0.29
N LYS A 45 7.91 -6.44 0.12
CA LYS A 45 7.85 -7.13 -1.16
C LYS A 45 6.44 -7.63 -1.41
N PHE A 46 5.96 -7.46 -2.64
CA PHE A 46 4.77 -8.11 -3.15
C PHE A 46 5.14 -9.06 -4.28
N GLU A 47 4.52 -10.21 -4.28
CA GLU A 47 4.65 -11.22 -5.32
C GLU A 47 3.27 -11.53 -5.87
N TYR A 48 3.15 -11.54 -7.19
CA TYR A 48 1.93 -11.82 -7.92
C TYR A 48 2.19 -12.93 -8.90
N GLU A 49 1.40 -13.97 -8.78
CA GLU A 49 1.43 -15.09 -9.68
C GLU A 49 0.13 -15.10 -10.48
N SER A 50 0.21 -15.31 -11.77
CA SER A 50 -0.95 -15.51 -12.59
C SER A 50 -0.71 -16.62 -13.60
N PHE A 51 -1.74 -17.42 -13.82
CA PHE A 51 -1.76 -18.42 -14.86
C PHE A 51 -2.97 -18.18 -15.76
N ASN A 52 -2.73 -18.13 -17.06
CA ASN A 52 -3.77 -17.97 -18.07
C ASN A 52 -3.68 -19.11 -19.07
N LEU A 53 -4.78 -19.85 -19.22
CA LEU A 53 -4.95 -20.88 -20.22
C LEU A 53 -6.01 -20.40 -21.23
N TYR A 54 -5.66 -20.47 -22.50
CA TYR A 54 -6.54 -20.08 -23.60
C TYR A 54 -7.18 -21.29 -24.26
N GLU A 55 -8.39 -21.14 -24.77
CA GLU A 55 -9.12 -22.20 -25.47
C GLU A 55 -8.36 -22.63 -26.71
N GLY A 56 -8.26 -23.96 -26.90
CA GLY A 56 -7.58 -24.58 -28.07
C GLY A 56 -6.05 -24.55 -27.98
N VAL A 57 -5.47 -24.17 -26.84
CA VAL A 57 -4.01 -24.20 -26.61
C VAL A 57 -3.69 -25.17 -25.47
N ASN A 58 -2.70 -26.04 -25.70
CA ASN A 58 -2.29 -27.04 -24.70
C ASN A 58 -1.36 -26.48 -23.62
N TYR A 59 -0.89 -25.26 -23.79
CA TYR A 59 0.04 -24.58 -22.87
C TYR A 59 -0.56 -23.30 -22.36
N GLY A 60 -0.48 -23.09 -21.07
CA GLY A 60 -0.80 -21.83 -20.43
C GLY A 60 0.43 -20.95 -20.25
N ILE A 61 0.20 -19.70 -19.95
CA ILE A 61 1.24 -18.72 -19.58
C ILE A 61 1.18 -18.53 -18.06
N TYR A 62 2.24 -18.91 -17.39
CA TYR A 62 2.47 -18.59 -15.99
C TYR A 62 3.35 -17.35 -15.91
N SER A 63 2.90 -16.35 -15.16
CA SER A 63 3.64 -15.11 -14.90
C SER A 63 3.88 -14.98 -13.41
N ASN A 64 5.12 -14.80 -13.04
CA ASN A 64 5.54 -14.42 -11.70
C ASN A 64 6.07 -12.99 -11.73
N SER A 65 5.46 -12.10 -10.98
CA SER A 65 5.82 -10.70 -10.90
C SER A 65 6.12 -10.33 -9.46
N SER A 66 7.20 -9.61 -9.24
CA SER A 66 7.64 -9.17 -7.92
C SER A 66 7.87 -7.67 -7.91
N SER A 67 7.56 -7.04 -6.78
CA SER A 67 7.75 -5.62 -6.55
C SER A 67 8.37 -5.41 -5.17
N ASP A 68 9.60 -4.91 -5.15
CA ASP A 68 10.28 -4.48 -3.93
C ASP A 68 10.00 -2.99 -3.70
N ILE A 69 9.28 -2.69 -2.63
CA ILE A 69 8.80 -1.34 -2.31
C ILE A 69 9.60 -0.76 -1.16
N SER A 70 10.04 0.49 -1.31
CA SER A 70 10.69 1.23 -0.24
C SER A 70 10.45 2.73 -0.34
N GLY A 71 10.45 3.43 0.81
CA GLY A 71 10.37 4.88 0.82
C GLY A 71 9.86 5.46 2.13
N PHE A 72 9.90 6.78 2.20
CA PHE A 72 9.49 7.54 3.37
C PHE A 72 8.13 8.17 3.20
N ASN A 73 7.40 8.26 4.31
CA ASN A 73 6.24 9.13 4.43
C ASN A 73 6.20 9.79 5.80
N TYR A 74 5.54 10.93 5.87
CA TYR A 74 5.52 11.80 7.04
C TYR A 74 4.10 11.98 7.55
N GLN A 75 3.99 12.24 8.85
CA GLN A 75 2.74 12.59 9.49
C GLN A 75 2.98 13.71 10.47
N PHE A 76 2.23 14.79 10.32
CA PHE A 76 2.19 15.94 11.21
C PHE A 76 0.95 15.81 12.08
N SER A 77 1.09 16.05 13.36
CA SER A 77 -0.04 16.00 14.28
C SER A 77 -0.02 17.18 15.25
N SER A 78 -1.19 17.59 15.68
CA SER A 78 -1.34 18.55 16.77
C SER A 78 -2.41 18.05 17.71
N ASN A 79 -2.22 18.34 18.99
CA ASN A 79 -3.18 18.06 20.04
C ASN A 79 -3.42 19.34 20.85
N ILE A 80 -4.70 19.63 21.07
CA ILE A 80 -5.14 20.75 21.89
C ILE A 80 -5.83 20.16 23.11
N ASP A 81 -5.31 20.46 24.30
CA ASP A 81 -5.84 20.04 25.59
C ASP A 81 -6.51 21.22 26.29
N ILE A 82 -7.83 21.15 26.45
CA ILE A 82 -8.61 22.19 27.10
C ILE A 82 -9.09 21.69 28.45
N PRO A 83 -8.56 22.20 29.57
CA PRO A 83 -9.04 21.86 30.90
C PRO A 83 -10.42 22.50 31.11
N ILE A 84 -11.45 21.68 31.30
CA ILE A 84 -12.81 22.14 31.59
C ILE A 84 -12.99 22.32 33.11
N LYS A 85 -12.48 21.35 33.87
CA LYS A 85 -12.49 21.33 35.34
C LYS A 85 -11.18 20.71 35.83
N LYS A 86 -10.95 20.75 37.16
CA LYS A 86 -9.72 20.28 37.81
C LYS A 86 -9.22 18.91 37.28
N ASP A 87 -10.14 18.00 36.96
CA ASP A 87 -9.80 16.65 36.52
C ASP A 87 -10.44 16.27 35.16
N LEU A 88 -11.08 17.21 34.47
CA LEU A 88 -11.78 16.95 33.23
C LEU A 88 -11.15 17.75 32.08
N ASN A 89 -10.63 17.05 31.09
CA ASN A 89 -10.00 17.62 29.91
C ASN A 89 -10.76 17.27 28.65
N PHE A 90 -10.88 18.25 27.76
CA PHE A 90 -11.35 18.06 26.40
C PHE A 90 -10.16 18.12 25.45
N ASN A 91 -10.02 17.14 24.58
CA ASN A 91 -8.92 17.01 23.64
C ASN A 91 -9.41 17.14 22.21
N ILE A 92 -8.69 17.88 21.40
CA ILE A 92 -8.87 17.94 19.95
C ILE A 92 -7.57 17.50 19.30
N MET A 93 -7.63 16.47 18.48
CA MET A 93 -6.50 15.97 17.72
C MET A 93 -6.69 16.24 16.23
N LEU A 94 -5.68 16.79 15.61
CA LEU A 94 -5.60 16.96 14.16
C LEU A 94 -4.35 16.27 13.66
N SER A 95 -4.47 15.48 12.58
CA SER A 95 -3.30 14.89 11.95
C SER A 95 -3.40 14.97 10.43
N TYR A 96 -2.28 15.24 9.81
CA TYR A 96 -2.13 15.36 8.37
C TYR A 96 -0.93 14.53 7.89
N SER A 97 -1.18 13.65 6.94
CA SER A 97 -0.12 12.95 6.21
C SER A 97 -0.18 13.42 4.75
N PRO A 98 0.85 14.10 4.25
CA PRO A 98 0.92 14.48 2.83
C PRO A 98 0.99 13.25 1.94
N SER A 99 0.65 13.40 0.68
CA SER A 99 0.90 12.34 -0.28
C SER A 99 2.42 12.14 -0.41
N SER A 100 2.85 10.90 -0.52
CA SER A 100 4.25 10.52 -0.65
C SER A 100 4.42 9.48 -1.76
N ILE A 101 5.64 9.35 -2.24
CA ILE A 101 6.01 8.40 -3.28
C ILE A 101 6.91 7.36 -2.63
N LEU A 102 6.56 6.09 -2.80
CA LEU A 102 7.41 4.96 -2.50
C LEU A 102 7.96 4.43 -3.82
N ASN A 103 9.23 4.10 -3.86
CA ASN A 103 9.86 3.47 -5.02
C ASN A 103 9.49 1.99 -5.05
N SER A 104 9.22 1.49 -6.25
CA SER A 104 8.94 0.08 -6.51
C SER A 104 9.91 -0.42 -7.57
N VAL A 105 10.77 -1.37 -7.22
CA VAL A 105 11.63 -2.07 -8.16
C VAL A 105 10.96 -3.37 -8.53
N ASN A 106 10.74 -3.58 -9.82
CA ASN A 106 9.90 -4.65 -10.32
C ASN A 106 10.69 -5.66 -11.14
N THR A 107 10.30 -6.94 -11.03
CA THR A 107 10.75 -8.04 -11.89
C THR A 107 9.54 -8.81 -12.39
N GLN A 108 9.65 -9.40 -13.57
CA GLN A 108 8.61 -10.24 -14.14
C GLN A 108 9.22 -11.36 -14.95
N ASP A 109 8.85 -12.58 -14.61
CA ASP A 109 9.22 -13.81 -15.28
C ASP A 109 8.01 -14.45 -15.90
N LEU A 110 8.13 -14.90 -17.14
CA LEU A 110 7.10 -15.63 -17.84
C LEU A 110 7.58 -17.05 -18.11
N TYR A 111 6.70 -18.01 -17.89
CA TYR A 111 6.93 -19.42 -18.17
C TYR A 111 5.80 -19.97 -19.02
N THR A 112 6.12 -20.87 -19.91
CA THR A 112 5.10 -21.75 -20.50
C THR A 112 4.86 -22.91 -19.54
N SER A 113 3.61 -23.27 -19.32
CA SER A 113 3.26 -24.39 -18.44
C SER A 113 2.15 -25.23 -19.05
N THR A 114 2.27 -26.54 -18.90
CA THR A 114 1.16 -27.46 -19.16
C THR A 114 0.13 -27.35 -18.04
N THR A 115 -1.09 -27.80 -18.28
CA THR A 115 -2.32 -27.58 -17.49
C THR A 115 -2.28 -27.87 -15.98
N ASN A 116 -1.19 -28.41 -15.43
CA ASN A 116 -1.10 -28.76 -14.01
C ASN A 116 -0.18 -27.82 -13.26
N LEU A 117 -0.74 -26.73 -12.75
CA LEU A 117 -0.09 -25.72 -11.90
C LEU A 117 0.52 -26.23 -10.59
N ILE A 118 0.23 -27.47 -10.20
CA ILE A 118 0.64 -28.03 -8.92
C ILE A 118 2.11 -28.49 -8.92
N ASN A 119 2.72 -28.62 -10.08
CA ASN A 119 4.13 -29.05 -10.19
C ASN A 119 4.98 -27.98 -10.85
N LEU A 120 5.71 -27.20 -10.05
CA LEU A 120 6.78 -26.29 -10.51
C LEU A 120 7.82 -26.98 -11.40
N ASN A 121 7.91 -28.32 -11.35
CA ASN A 121 8.78 -29.12 -12.19
C ASN A 121 8.29 -29.26 -13.65
N SER A 122 7.12 -28.76 -13.98
CA SER A 122 6.54 -28.75 -15.33
C SER A 122 6.56 -27.40 -16.01
N LEU A 123 7.29 -26.42 -15.43
CA LEU A 123 7.52 -25.14 -16.08
C LEU A 123 8.43 -25.36 -17.29
N GLY A 124 8.02 -24.83 -18.43
CA GLY A 124 8.83 -24.82 -19.65
C GLY A 124 9.85 -23.67 -19.63
N ASP A 125 10.22 -23.21 -20.81
CA ASP A 125 11.25 -22.21 -20.97
C ASP A 125 10.91 -20.90 -20.22
N LEU A 126 11.89 -20.39 -19.48
CA LEU A 126 11.86 -19.09 -18.83
C LEU A 126 12.06 -17.98 -19.88
N VAL A 127 11.18 -17.04 -19.90
CA VAL A 127 11.34 -15.79 -20.66
C VAL A 127 11.38 -14.64 -19.67
N GLU A 128 12.56 -14.10 -19.43
CA GLU A 128 12.70 -12.86 -18.68
C GLU A 128 12.10 -11.69 -19.46
N VAL A 129 11.22 -10.95 -18.82
CA VAL A 129 10.62 -9.77 -19.44
C VAL A 129 11.54 -8.58 -19.23
N ASN A 130 12.01 -7.98 -20.33
CA ASN A 130 12.80 -6.74 -20.25
C ASN A 130 11.91 -5.57 -19.82
N LEU A 131 11.75 -5.38 -18.52
CA LEU A 131 10.96 -4.30 -17.94
C LEU A 131 11.64 -2.94 -18.12
N GLU A 132 12.95 -2.89 -18.38
CA GLU A 132 13.71 -1.65 -18.56
C GLU A 132 13.29 -0.95 -19.84
N GLU A 133 13.21 -1.66 -20.97
CA GLU A 133 12.73 -1.12 -22.23
C GLU A 133 11.27 -0.64 -22.17
N ARG A 134 10.48 -1.23 -21.27
CA ARG A 134 9.09 -0.86 -21.05
C ARG A 134 8.92 0.29 -20.05
N GLY A 135 10.01 0.73 -19.41
CA GLY A 135 9.98 1.74 -18.34
C GLY A 135 9.19 1.28 -17.10
N LEU A 136 9.17 -0.03 -16.84
CA LEU A 136 8.43 -0.64 -15.73
C LEU A 136 9.34 -1.27 -14.66
N LYS A 137 10.66 -1.32 -14.89
CA LYS A 137 11.63 -1.85 -13.92
C LYS A 137 11.63 -1.07 -12.61
N SER A 138 11.49 0.25 -12.71
CA SER A 138 11.33 1.13 -11.55
C SER A 138 10.06 1.96 -11.73
N THR A 139 9.14 1.85 -10.80
CA THR A 139 7.88 2.58 -10.81
C THR A 139 7.63 3.25 -9.47
N GLU A 140 6.67 4.15 -9.43
CA GLU A 140 6.26 4.86 -8.23
C GLU A 140 4.97 4.26 -7.69
N LEU A 141 4.94 4.02 -6.38
CA LEU A 141 3.71 3.76 -5.64
C LEU A 141 3.34 5.02 -4.88
N ARG A 142 2.28 5.67 -5.31
CA ARG A 142 1.81 6.91 -4.69
C ARG A 142 0.91 6.62 -3.51
N VAL A 143 1.35 7.01 -2.32
CA VAL A 143 0.55 6.94 -1.09
C VAL A 143 -0.31 8.20 -1.01
N PRO A 144 -1.64 8.07 -0.90
CA PRO A 144 -2.53 9.22 -0.88
C PRO A 144 -2.39 10.04 0.40
N LYS A 145 -2.70 11.32 0.30
CA LYS A 145 -2.81 12.20 1.47
C LYS A 145 -3.95 11.75 2.38
N LYS A 146 -3.76 11.98 3.67
CA LYS A 146 -4.67 11.56 4.72
C LYS A 146 -4.83 12.64 5.78
N TYR A 147 -6.07 12.84 6.23
CA TYR A 147 -6.41 13.67 7.38
C TYR A 147 -7.08 12.81 8.46
N ILE A 148 -6.75 13.09 9.70
CA ILE A 148 -7.41 12.51 10.87
C ILE A 148 -7.85 13.64 11.76
N TYR A 149 -9.11 13.61 12.18
CA TYR A 149 -9.72 14.53 13.11
C TYR A 149 -10.23 13.71 14.29
N GLY A 150 -9.83 14.08 15.48
CA GLY A 150 -10.26 13.40 16.69
C GLY A 150 -10.71 14.40 17.76
N VAL A 151 -11.69 13.98 18.55
CA VAL A 151 -12.14 14.68 19.74
C VAL A 151 -12.25 13.71 20.89
N GLY A 152 -11.97 14.15 22.07
CA GLY A 152 -12.07 13.32 23.25
C GLY A 152 -12.35 14.12 24.51
N LEU A 153 -12.96 13.45 25.46
CA LEU A 153 -13.26 13.98 26.79
C LEU A 153 -12.85 12.93 27.81
N GLY A 154 -12.13 13.34 28.82
CA GLY A 154 -11.69 12.39 29.84
C GLY A 154 -11.34 13.03 31.18
N ASN A 155 -11.47 12.22 32.20
CA ASN A 155 -10.95 12.52 33.52
C ASN A 155 -9.61 11.83 33.70
N HIS A 156 -8.58 12.57 34.06
CA HIS A 156 -7.22 12.06 34.18
C HIS A 156 -7.17 10.81 35.07
N ASN A 157 -6.60 9.73 34.52
CA ASN A 157 -6.45 8.42 35.18
C ASN A 157 -7.73 7.65 35.57
N LYS A 158 -8.92 8.07 35.13
CA LYS A 158 -10.16 7.39 35.47
C LYS A 158 -10.89 6.84 34.24
N TRP A 159 -11.20 7.67 33.27
CA TRP A 159 -11.91 7.31 32.07
C TRP A 159 -11.64 8.30 30.93
N TYR A 160 -11.77 7.82 29.73
CA TYR A 160 -11.66 8.62 28.50
C TYR A 160 -12.66 8.09 27.47
N ILE A 161 -13.35 9.00 26.80
CA ILE A 161 -14.21 8.73 25.66
C ILE A 161 -13.80 9.62 24.50
N GLY A 162 -13.72 9.08 23.29
CA GLY A 162 -13.32 9.84 22.12
C GLY A 162 -13.86 9.24 20.85
N ALA A 163 -13.86 10.06 19.81
CA ALA A 163 -14.19 9.67 18.45
C ALA A 163 -13.20 10.27 17.47
N GLN A 164 -12.94 9.56 16.38
CA GLN A 164 -12.10 10.07 15.30
C GLN A 164 -12.69 9.74 13.93
N ILE A 165 -12.38 10.61 12.97
CA ILE A 165 -12.72 10.43 11.57
C ILE A 165 -11.42 10.49 10.77
N GLU A 166 -11.21 9.52 9.90
CA GLU A 166 -10.10 9.47 8.95
C GLU A 166 -10.64 9.68 7.52
N LYS A 167 -10.04 10.63 6.80
CA LYS A 167 -10.33 10.89 5.39
C LYS A 167 -9.07 10.65 4.55
N LYS A 168 -9.11 9.62 3.71
CA LYS A 168 -8.10 9.33 2.68
C LYS A 168 -8.59 9.77 1.32
N PHE A 169 -7.66 10.26 0.49
CA PHE A 169 -7.95 10.66 -0.89
C PHE A 169 -7.39 9.58 -1.83
N SER A 170 -8.06 8.44 -1.87
CA SER A 170 -7.58 7.25 -2.57
C SER A 170 -7.61 7.38 -4.10
N SER A 171 -8.28 8.39 -4.66
CA SER A 171 -8.29 8.70 -6.10
C SER A 171 -6.90 8.89 -6.72
N ASN A 172 -5.89 9.15 -5.91
CA ASN A 172 -4.50 9.31 -6.34
C ASN A 172 -3.63 8.06 -6.07
N PHE A 173 -4.23 6.95 -5.68
CA PHE A 173 -3.49 5.70 -5.52
C PHE A 173 -3.28 5.06 -6.90
N GLU A 174 -2.03 5.00 -7.35
CA GLU A 174 -1.68 4.50 -8.67
C GLU A 174 -0.38 3.68 -8.60
N ASN A 175 -0.36 2.54 -9.30
CA ASN A 175 0.85 1.80 -9.60
C ASN A 175 0.80 1.30 -11.04
N ARG A 176 1.74 1.76 -11.87
CA ARG A 176 1.80 1.44 -13.30
C ARG A 176 2.12 -0.03 -13.58
N PHE A 177 2.95 -0.65 -12.76
CA PHE A 177 3.37 -2.04 -12.96
C PHE A 177 2.22 -3.01 -12.70
N LEU A 178 1.48 -2.80 -11.62
CA LEU A 178 0.35 -3.65 -11.24
C LEU A 178 -0.95 -3.26 -11.96
N ASN A 179 -0.90 -2.23 -12.82
CA ASN A 179 -2.06 -1.68 -13.52
C ASN A 179 -3.24 -1.36 -12.58
N ILE A 180 -2.90 -0.98 -11.35
CA ILE A 180 -3.89 -0.50 -10.38
C ILE A 180 -4.26 0.91 -10.79
N LYS A 181 -5.45 1.06 -11.31
CA LYS A 181 -6.12 2.35 -11.49
C LYS A 181 -7.17 2.48 -10.41
N ASN A 182 -7.26 3.67 -9.87
CA ASN A 182 -8.33 3.96 -8.94
C ASN A 182 -9.67 3.84 -9.66
N ILE A 183 -10.57 3.05 -9.10
CA ILE A 183 -11.95 2.93 -9.54
C ILE A 183 -12.72 3.90 -8.64
N ASP A 184 -13.18 5.02 -9.22
CA ASP A 184 -14.11 5.94 -8.58
C ASP A 184 -15.49 5.31 -8.46
#